data_46d60fef42b4a515274bdfc9c6be8fb9
#
_entry.id   46d60fef42b4a515274bdfc9c6be8fb9
#
_cell.length_a   1.000
_cell.length_b   1.000
_cell.length_c   1.000
_cell.angle_alpha   90.00
_cell.angle_beta   90.00
_cell.angle_gamma   90.00
#
_symmetry.space_group_name_H-M   'P 1'
#
loop_
_entity.id
_entity.type
_entity.pdbx_description
1 polymer ?
#
loop_
_entity_poly.entity_id
_entity_poly.type
_entity_poly.pdbx_seq_one_letter_code
_entity_poly.pdbx_strand_id
1 'polypeptide(L)'
;DEFNSTDLGLQWQWHANYNELWGMPTCNGCLRLYTADLEHPATATTDAVAYRSLWEAGNLLLQKLPARDFTATAKMRFASKEDNQYGGIIMMGMNYQALVVRRVGEKFLLQQLHCKDADQGGAETQKTLATFKPTAKDTIPYSPAVYLDIYMQMKVKDGYCRFAYSLDGKRYKDAGDVFALRQGKWIGAKMGFVSERSNTKGNRGWIDADWFRVSH
;
A
#
# COMPACT_ATOMS: atom_id res chain seq x y z
N ASP A 1 -13.83 -2.07 -7.98
CA ASP A 1 -13.79 -3.52 -7.69
C ASP A 1 -14.26 -3.78 -6.27
N GLU A 2 -15.18 -4.73 -6.11
CA GLU A 2 -15.74 -5.12 -4.80
C GLU A 2 -15.09 -6.41 -4.27
N PHE A 3 -14.15 -6.99 -5.01
CA PHE A 3 -13.43 -8.23 -4.68
C PHE A 3 -14.32 -9.41 -4.25
N ASN A 4 -15.53 -9.48 -4.80
CA ASN A 4 -16.50 -10.53 -4.51
C ASN A 4 -16.33 -11.80 -5.37
N SER A 5 -15.36 -11.78 -6.29
CA SER A 5 -15.00 -12.91 -7.16
C SER A 5 -13.71 -13.57 -6.67
N THR A 6 -13.52 -14.82 -7.04
CA THR A 6 -12.25 -15.54 -6.85
C THR A 6 -11.16 -15.07 -7.82
N ASP A 7 -11.54 -14.31 -8.85
CA ASP A 7 -10.63 -13.78 -9.86
C ASP A 7 -10.50 -12.27 -9.73
N LEU A 8 -9.28 -11.77 -9.91
CA LEU A 8 -9.03 -10.33 -10.01
C LEU A 8 -9.57 -9.79 -11.33
N GLY A 9 -10.16 -8.60 -11.30
CA GLY A 9 -10.55 -7.89 -12.50
C GLY A 9 -9.36 -7.61 -13.42
N LEU A 10 -9.58 -7.57 -14.72
CA LEU A 10 -8.53 -7.41 -15.76
C LEU A 10 -7.74 -6.10 -15.66
N GLN A 11 -8.24 -5.12 -14.91
CA GLN A 11 -7.53 -3.86 -14.66
C GLN A 11 -6.34 -4.04 -13.72
N TRP A 12 -6.32 -5.09 -12.88
CA TRP A 12 -5.27 -5.33 -11.91
C TRP A 12 -4.08 -6.05 -12.51
N GLN A 13 -2.90 -5.61 -12.16
CA GLN A 13 -1.64 -6.22 -12.56
C GLN A 13 -0.60 -6.10 -11.43
N TRP A 14 0.18 -7.13 -11.26
CA TRP A 14 1.35 -7.07 -10.38
C TRP A 14 2.46 -6.23 -11.02
N HIS A 15 3.26 -5.58 -10.19
CA HIS A 15 4.37 -4.76 -10.66
C HIS A 15 5.47 -5.59 -11.33
N ALA A 16 5.66 -6.84 -10.88
CA ALA A 16 6.53 -7.84 -11.50
C ALA A 16 5.77 -9.15 -11.74
N ASN A 17 6.50 -10.22 -12.10
CA ASN A 17 5.92 -11.55 -12.27
C ASN A 17 5.22 -12.01 -10.99
N TYR A 18 3.99 -12.48 -11.13
CA TYR A 18 3.15 -12.91 -10.02
C TYR A 18 3.80 -14.02 -9.20
N ASN A 19 3.64 -13.92 -7.89
CA ASN A 19 3.94 -14.97 -6.93
C ASN A 19 2.69 -15.21 -6.07
N GLU A 20 2.22 -16.45 -5.98
CA GLU A 20 1.03 -16.84 -5.23
C GLU A 20 1.09 -16.52 -3.72
N LEU A 21 2.30 -16.32 -3.19
CA LEU A 21 2.52 -15.93 -1.80
C LEU A 21 2.22 -14.45 -1.52
N TRP A 22 1.96 -13.64 -2.54
CA TRP A 22 1.71 -12.21 -2.37
C TRP A 22 0.26 -11.89 -2.03
N GLY A 23 -0.68 -12.65 -2.54
CA GLY A 23 -2.06 -12.40 -2.23
C GLY A 23 -3.05 -13.17 -3.10
N MET A 24 -4.29 -13.16 -2.65
CA MET A 24 -5.39 -13.82 -3.34
C MET A 24 -6.73 -13.16 -3.01
N PRO A 25 -7.71 -13.20 -3.91
CA PRO A 25 -9.11 -12.99 -3.55
C PRO A 25 -9.53 -14.05 -2.55
N THR A 26 -10.31 -13.68 -1.55
CA THR A 26 -10.79 -14.61 -0.53
C THR A 26 -12.25 -14.94 -0.76
N CYS A 27 -12.69 -16.10 -0.29
CA CYS A 27 -14.12 -16.47 -0.32
C CYS A 27 -15.01 -15.60 0.57
N ASN A 28 -14.41 -14.72 1.37
CA ASN A 28 -15.12 -13.80 2.27
C ASN A 28 -15.39 -12.42 1.64
N GLY A 29 -15.22 -12.26 0.32
CA GLY A 29 -15.50 -11.02 -0.39
C GLY A 29 -14.48 -9.91 -0.09
N CYS A 30 -13.21 -10.25 -0.01
CA CYS A 30 -12.11 -9.30 0.06
C CYS A 30 -10.88 -9.82 -0.69
N LEU A 31 -10.03 -8.91 -1.09
CA LEU A 31 -8.69 -9.24 -1.59
C LEU A 31 -7.71 -9.21 -0.43
N ARG A 32 -7.06 -10.35 -0.15
CA ARG A 32 -5.99 -10.43 0.85
C ARG A 32 -4.62 -10.25 0.19
N LEU A 33 -3.85 -9.31 0.69
CA LEU A 33 -2.46 -9.05 0.28
C LEU A 33 -1.55 -9.24 1.51
N TYR A 34 -0.70 -10.25 1.45
CA TYR A 34 0.27 -10.50 2.53
C TYR A 34 1.45 -9.53 2.44
N THR A 35 1.98 -9.13 3.61
CA THR A 35 3.22 -8.37 3.62
C THR A 35 4.34 -9.24 3.05
N ALA A 36 4.97 -8.76 1.99
CA ALA A 36 6.08 -9.44 1.34
C ALA A 36 7.42 -8.81 1.71
N ASP A 37 8.47 -9.60 1.60
CA ASP A 37 9.83 -9.09 1.73
C ASP A 37 10.16 -8.25 0.50
N LEU A 38 10.72 -7.08 0.70
CA LEU A 38 11.40 -6.37 -0.36
C LEU A 38 12.60 -7.24 -0.77
N GLU A 39 12.47 -7.99 -1.85
CA GLU A 39 13.51 -8.91 -2.32
C GLU A 39 14.81 -8.15 -2.61
N HIS A 40 15.95 -8.73 -2.19
CA HIS A 40 17.26 -8.18 -2.57
C HIS A 40 17.54 -8.51 -4.04
N PRO A 41 17.92 -7.55 -4.92
CA PRO A 41 18.45 -7.93 -6.20
C PRO A 41 19.61 -8.90 -5.98
N ALA A 42 19.66 -9.97 -6.77
CA ALA A 42 20.71 -10.99 -6.69
C ALA A 42 22.14 -10.44 -6.91
N THR A 43 22.28 -9.14 -7.15
CA THR A 43 23.52 -8.43 -7.42
C THR A 43 24.05 -7.59 -6.27
N ALA A 44 23.41 -7.59 -5.10
CA ALA A 44 23.95 -6.90 -3.93
C ALA A 44 25.18 -7.66 -3.40
N THR A 45 26.33 -7.39 -3.98
CA THR A 45 27.60 -7.71 -3.36
C THR A 45 27.85 -6.70 -2.26
N THR A 46 28.07 -7.22 -1.04
CA THR A 46 28.59 -6.54 0.14
C THR A 46 27.69 -5.61 0.95
N ASP A 47 27.52 -5.93 2.18
CA ASP A 47 27.42 -5.24 3.49
C ASP A 47 26.78 -3.85 3.65
N ALA A 48 26.40 -3.15 2.62
CA ALA A 48 25.52 -2.02 2.72
C ALA A 48 24.07 -2.53 2.60
N VAL A 49 23.29 -2.38 3.64
CA VAL A 49 21.81 -2.47 3.57
C VAL A 49 21.38 -1.34 2.64
N ALA A 50 21.46 -1.58 1.33
CA ALA A 50 20.97 -0.64 0.35
C ALA A 50 19.46 -0.52 0.59
N TYR A 51 19.05 0.67 1.04
CA TYR A 51 17.65 1.00 1.20
C TYR A 51 16.95 0.74 -0.13
N ARG A 52 15.89 -0.06 -0.08
CA ARG A 52 15.12 -0.41 -1.27
C ARG A 52 13.87 0.42 -1.32
N SER A 53 13.70 1.04 -2.42
CA SER A 53 12.47 1.76 -2.70
C SER A 53 11.38 0.80 -3.20
N LEU A 54 10.12 1.20 -3.05
CA LEU A 54 8.98 0.47 -3.60
C LEU A 54 9.01 0.36 -5.14
N TRP A 55 9.91 1.07 -5.80
CA TRP A 55 10.17 0.92 -7.23
C TRP A 55 10.62 -0.50 -7.61
N GLU A 56 11.31 -1.18 -6.71
CA GLU A 56 11.80 -2.54 -6.91
C GLU A 56 10.86 -3.61 -6.35
N ALA A 57 9.82 -3.21 -5.65
CA ALA A 57 8.85 -4.13 -5.04
C ALA A 57 7.97 -4.79 -6.10
N GLY A 58 8.14 -6.08 -6.32
CA GLY A 58 7.38 -6.84 -7.31
C GLY A 58 5.91 -7.05 -6.96
N ASN A 59 5.59 -7.08 -5.68
CA ASN A 59 4.28 -7.41 -5.12
C ASN A 59 3.31 -6.23 -5.00
N LEU A 60 3.59 -5.09 -5.63
CA LEU A 60 2.60 -4.03 -5.75
C LEU A 60 1.47 -4.48 -6.69
N LEU A 61 0.23 -4.39 -6.24
CA LEU A 61 -0.93 -4.68 -7.07
C LEU A 61 -1.52 -3.39 -7.60
N LEU A 62 -1.37 -3.14 -8.88
CA LEU A 62 -1.57 -1.84 -9.50
C LEU A 62 -2.59 -1.91 -10.64
N GLN A 63 -3.21 -0.77 -10.94
CA GLN A 63 -3.98 -0.55 -12.16
C GLN A 63 -3.60 0.78 -12.79
N LYS A 64 -3.88 0.93 -14.09
CA LYS A 64 -3.69 2.19 -14.81
C LYS A 64 -4.62 3.27 -14.27
N LEU A 65 -4.22 4.54 -14.42
CA LEU A 65 -5.10 5.65 -14.08
C LEU A 65 -6.32 5.65 -15.01
N PRO A 66 -7.54 5.77 -14.47
CA PRO A 66 -8.76 5.65 -15.26
C PRO A 66 -9.09 6.93 -16.05
N ALA A 67 -8.60 8.08 -15.59
CA ALA A 67 -8.86 9.39 -16.18
C ALA A 67 -7.76 10.38 -15.77
N ARG A 68 -7.84 11.61 -16.29
CA ARG A 68 -6.96 12.71 -15.89
C ARG A 68 -7.26 13.18 -14.46
N ASP A 69 -8.55 13.34 -14.16
CA ASP A 69 -9.04 13.79 -12.85
C ASP A 69 -10.00 12.73 -12.29
N PHE A 70 -9.76 12.27 -11.07
CA PHE A 70 -10.56 11.24 -10.42
C PHE A 70 -10.29 11.18 -8.92
N THR A 71 -11.16 10.48 -8.23
CA THR A 71 -10.95 10.07 -6.84
C THR A 71 -11.02 8.56 -6.75
N ALA A 72 -9.96 7.93 -6.24
CA ALA A 72 -9.95 6.51 -5.92
C ALA A 72 -9.98 6.32 -4.40
N THR A 73 -10.84 5.44 -3.92
CA THR A 73 -11.01 5.14 -2.50
C THR A 73 -10.95 3.64 -2.27
N ALA A 74 -10.18 3.23 -1.28
CA ALA A 74 -10.12 1.86 -0.81
C ALA A 74 -10.64 1.78 0.63
N LYS A 75 -11.45 0.76 0.93
CA LYS A 75 -11.75 0.32 2.29
C LYS A 75 -10.91 -0.91 2.57
N MET A 76 -10.14 -0.86 3.65
CA MET A 76 -9.23 -1.95 3.96
C MET A 76 -9.07 -2.14 5.47
N ARG A 77 -8.67 -3.36 5.83
CA ARG A 77 -8.16 -3.73 7.14
C ARG A 77 -6.68 -4.06 7.03
N PHE A 78 -5.83 -3.40 7.78
CA PHE A 78 -4.45 -3.84 7.94
C PHE A 78 -4.30 -4.60 9.26
N ALA A 79 -3.77 -5.80 9.21
CA ALA A 79 -3.57 -6.67 10.37
C ALA A 79 -2.10 -7.11 10.46
N SER A 80 -1.52 -7.00 11.65
CA SER A 80 -0.16 -7.45 11.91
C SER A 80 0.06 -7.74 13.40
N LYS A 81 0.94 -8.70 13.67
CA LYS A 81 1.53 -8.94 14.98
C LYS A 81 2.92 -8.31 15.09
N GLU A 82 3.67 -8.38 14.01
CA GLU A 82 5.09 -8.04 13.99
C GLU A 82 5.32 -6.57 13.62
N ASP A 83 6.42 -6.01 14.14
CA ASP A 83 6.84 -4.65 13.82
C ASP A 83 7.35 -4.50 12.38
N ASN A 84 7.33 -3.26 11.91
CA ASN A 84 7.84 -2.88 10.59
C ASN A 84 7.15 -3.55 9.40
N GLN A 85 5.95 -4.06 9.62
CA GLN A 85 5.04 -4.45 8.54
C GLN A 85 4.10 -3.30 8.24
N TYR A 86 3.84 -3.08 6.97
CA TYR A 86 2.97 -1.98 6.56
C TYR A 86 2.17 -2.33 5.31
N GLY A 87 1.05 -1.63 5.17
CA GLY A 87 0.20 -1.77 4.00
C GLY A 87 -0.67 -0.55 3.78
N GLY A 88 -1.09 -0.35 2.56
CA GLY A 88 -1.88 0.81 2.17
C GLY A 88 -2.05 0.95 0.68
N ILE A 89 -2.16 2.20 0.23
CA ILE A 89 -2.34 2.57 -1.18
C ILE A 89 -1.11 3.32 -1.70
N ILE A 90 -0.86 3.19 -3.00
CA ILE A 90 0.29 3.79 -3.67
C ILE A 90 -0.10 4.41 -5.01
N MET A 91 0.48 5.56 -5.31
CA MET A 91 0.54 6.15 -6.63
C MET A 91 1.98 6.01 -7.15
N MET A 92 2.16 5.22 -8.21
CA MET A 92 3.45 4.78 -8.73
C MET A 92 3.72 5.34 -10.13
N GLY A 93 4.84 5.99 -10.30
CA GLY A 93 5.46 6.40 -11.54
C GLY A 93 6.98 6.39 -11.37
N MET A 94 7.75 7.15 -12.13
CA MET A 94 9.20 7.35 -11.89
C MET A 94 9.49 8.09 -10.57
N ASN A 95 8.51 8.72 -9.99
CA ASN A 95 8.40 9.04 -8.58
C ASN A 95 7.18 8.31 -8.02
N TYR A 96 7.14 8.10 -6.72
CA TYR A 96 5.94 7.56 -6.08
C TYR A 96 5.65 8.22 -4.74
N GLN A 97 4.40 8.07 -4.35
CA GLN A 97 3.94 8.38 -3.01
C GLN A 97 2.96 7.31 -2.54
N ALA A 98 3.12 6.86 -1.32
CA ALA A 98 2.22 5.89 -0.70
C ALA A 98 1.68 6.43 0.62
N LEU A 99 0.44 6.08 0.94
CA LEU A 99 -0.16 6.25 2.25
C LEU A 99 -0.31 4.87 2.87
N VAL A 100 0.39 4.62 3.98
CA VAL A 100 0.47 3.29 4.58
C VAL A 100 0.18 3.32 6.07
N VAL A 101 -0.36 2.22 6.59
CA VAL A 101 -0.42 1.90 8.00
C VAL A 101 0.74 0.98 8.34
N ARG A 102 1.59 1.37 9.29
CA ARG A 102 2.75 0.59 9.75
C ARG A 102 2.58 0.17 11.21
N ARG A 103 2.86 -1.09 11.51
CA ARG A 103 2.94 -1.59 12.88
C ARG A 103 4.27 -1.18 13.52
N VAL A 104 4.21 -0.55 14.71
CA VAL A 104 5.39 -0.19 15.51
C VAL A 104 5.06 -0.35 16.98
N GLY A 105 5.64 -1.33 17.63
CA GLY A 105 5.31 -1.71 19.00
C GLY A 105 3.81 -2.01 19.15
N GLU A 106 3.13 -1.36 20.07
CA GLU A 106 1.69 -1.52 20.29
C GLU A 106 0.81 -0.55 19.47
N LYS A 107 1.36 0.11 18.46
CA LYS A 107 0.68 1.18 17.73
C LYS A 107 0.67 0.92 16.23
N PHE A 108 -0.27 1.55 15.56
CA PHE A 108 -0.27 1.75 14.12
C PHE A 108 0.07 3.20 13.80
N LEU A 109 1.07 3.40 12.95
CA LEU A 109 1.43 4.71 12.43
C LEU A 109 0.85 4.85 11.01
N LEU A 110 0.09 5.91 10.76
CA LEU A 110 -0.24 6.32 9.41
C LEU A 110 0.94 7.13 8.88
N GLN A 111 1.54 6.67 7.79
CA GLN A 111 2.73 7.30 7.22
C GLN A 111 2.54 7.60 5.75
N GLN A 112 3.10 8.71 5.32
CA GLN A 112 3.34 9.02 3.92
C GLN A 112 4.77 8.60 3.59
N LEU A 113 4.91 7.75 2.56
CA LEU A 113 6.18 7.41 1.95
C LEU A 113 6.29 8.19 0.65
N HIS A 114 7.45 8.77 0.37
CA HIS A 114 7.71 9.52 -0.86
C HIS A 114 9.11 9.21 -1.40
N CYS A 115 9.20 8.94 -2.69
CA CYS A 115 10.46 8.77 -3.38
C CYS A 115 10.45 9.56 -4.68
N LYS A 116 11.37 10.49 -4.80
CA LYS A 116 11.65 11.23 -6.02
C LYS A 116 12.73 10.51 -6.81
N ASP A 117 12.55 10.48 -8.15
CA ASP A 117 13.50 9.82 -9.07
C ASP A 117 13.78 8.36 -8.66
N ALA A 118 12.71 7.62 -8.35
CA ALA A 118 12.76 6.25 -7.87
C ALA A 118 13.42 5.30 -8.88
N ASP A 119 13.21 5.54 -10.18
CA ASP A 119 13.85 4.82 -11.28
C ASP A 119 15.37 5.01 -11.37
N GLN A 120 15.91 5.98 -10.66
CA GLN A 120 17.33 6.32 -10.58
C GLN A 120 17.94 6.05 -9.20
N GLY A 121 17.23 5.31 -8.35
CA GLY A 121 17.67 4.99 -6.99
C GLY A 121 17.53 6.16 -5.99
N GLY A 122 16.58 7.06 -6.24
CA GLY A 122 16.24 8.12 -5.29
C GLY A 122 15.89 7.58 -3.90
N ALA A 123 16.28 8.29 -2.85
CA ALA A 123 15.98 7.89 -1.49
C ALA A 123 14.49 8.10 -1.15
N GLU A 124 13.89 7.09 -0.52
CA GLU A 124 12.55 7.23 0.06
C GLU A 124 12.60 8.04 1.35
N THR A 125 11.67 8.92 1.50
CA THR A 125 11.40 9.64 2.75
C THR A 125 10.10 9.17 3.35
N GLN A 126 9.99 9.22 4.68
CA GLN A 126 8.77 8.83 5.39
C GLN A 126 8.39 9.90 6.42
N LYS A 127 7.09 10.18 6.49
CA LYS A 127 6.50 11.17 7.39
C LYS A 127 5.33 10.55 8.15
N THR A 128 5.40 10.52 9.48
CA THR A 128 4.26 10.07 10.30
C THR A 128 3.21 11.16 10.39
N LEU A 129 1.98 10.82 10.04
CA LEU A 129 0.83 11.75 9.96
C LEU A 129 -0.14 11.58 11.13
N ALA A 130 -0.33 10.33 11.58
CA ALA A 130 -1.20 10.00 12.70
C ALA A 130 -0.73 8.73 13.39
N THR A 131 -1.20 8.53 14.63
CA THR A 131 -0.91 7.34 15.43
C THR A 131 -2.22 6.80 15.97
N PHE A 132 -2.43 5.49 15.83
CA PHE A 132 -3.59 4.78 16.33
C PHE A 132 -3.15 3.70 17.31
N LYS A 133 -3.86 3.57 18.40
CA LYS A 133 -3.64 2.52 19.39
C LYS A 133 -4.79 1.51 19.28
N PRO A 134 -4.52 0.26 18.87
CA PRO A 134 -5.57 -0.76 18.85
C PRO A 134 -6.09 -1.02 20.26
N THR A 135 -7.34 -1.38 20.35
CA THR A 135 -8.02 -1.76 21.60
C THR A 135 -8.14 -3.28 21.69
N ALA A 136 -8.58 -3.78 22.81
CA ALA A 136 -8.82 -5.23 23.00
C ALA A 136 -9.86 -5.82 22.01
N LYS A 137 -10.67 -4.96 21.36
CA LYS A 137 -11.64 -5.39 20.32
C LYS A 137 -11.01 -5.52 18.94
N ASP A 138 -9.85 -4.92 18.73
CA ASP A 138 -9.18 -4.87 17.43
C ASP A 138 -8.22 -6.07 17.27
N THR A 139 -8.69 -7.27 17.63
CA THR A 139 -7.93 -8.53 17.58
C THR A 139 -8.56 -9.49 16.58
N ILE A 140 -7.72 -10.26 15.92
CA ILE A 140 -8.16 -11.32 15.02
C ILE A 140 -8.42 -12.59 15.83
N PRO A 141 -9.62 -13.21 15.76
CA PRO A 141 -9.90 -14.45 16.48
C PRO A 141 -8.85 -15.53 16.17
N TYR A 142 -8.35 -16.18 17.22
CA TYR A 142 -7.34 -17.23 17.14
C TYR A 142 -5.98 -16.81 16.55
N SER A 143 -5.72 -15.50 16.50
CA SER A 143 -4.45 -14.94 16.03
C SER A 143 -3.94 -13.90 17.02
N PRO A 144 -2.62 -13.79 17.22
CA PRO A 144 -2.04 -12.70 18.01
C PRO A 144 -2.01 -11.36 17.28
N ALA A 145 -2.47 -11.31 16.03
CA ALA A 145 -2.50 -10.07 15.24
C ALA A 145 -3.60 -9.12 15.73
N VAL A 146 -3.26 -7.86 15.76
CA VAL A 146 -4.21 -6.74 15.92
C VAL A 146 -4.42 -6.06 14.57
N TYR A 147 -5.53 -5.35 14.41
CA TYR A 147 -5.86 -4.71 13.15
C TYR A 147 -6.28 -3.24 13.29
N LEU A 148 -6.26 -2.55 12.18
CA LEU A 148 -6.87 -1.23 11.98
C LEU A 148 -7.72 -1.25 10.71
N ASP A 149 -9.01 -0.93 10.87
CA ASP A 149 -9.90 -0.64 9.74
C ASP A 149 -9.73 0.82 9.32
N ILE A 150 -9.52 1.06 8.04
CA ILE A 150 -9.27 2.38 7.50
C ILE A 150 -9.78 2.51 6.06
N TYR A 151 -10.23 3.71 5.74
CA TYR A 151 -10.53 4.13 4.37
C TYR A 151 -9.42 5.06 3.92
N MET A 152 -8.82 4.76 2.78
CA MET A 152 -7.77 5.58 2.18
C MET A 152 -8.20 6.08 0.82
N GLN A 153 -7.84 7.31 0.49
CA GLN A 153 -8.30 7.98 -0.71
C GLN A 153 -7.13 8.67 -1.43
N MET A 154 -7.14 8.57 -2.76
CA MET A 154 -6.29 9.32 -3.68
C MET A 154 -7.18 10.25 -4.49
N LYS A 155 -6.94 11.56 -4.41
CA LYS A 155 -7.58 12.59 -5.23
C LYS A 155 -6.57 13.07 -6.26
N VAL A 156 -6.82 12.75 -7.52
CA VAL A 156 -5.98 13.18 -8.64
C VAL A 156 -6.68 14.30 -9.38
N LYS A 157 -5.98 15.41 -9.54
CA LYS A 157 -6.46 16.57 -10.30
C LYS A 157 -5.28 17.31 -10.93
N ASP A 158 -5.42 17.66 -12.22
CA ASP A 158 -4.44 18.45 -12.96
C ASP A 158 -2.98 17.92 -12.85
N GLY A 159 -2.82 16.60 -12.81
CA GLY A 159 -1.49 15.96 -12.69
C GLY A 159 -0.91 15.94 -11.27
N TYR A 160 -1.68 16.29 -10.26
CA TYR A 160 -1.29 16.22 -8.86
C TYR A 160 -2.13 15.18 -8.12
N CYS A 161 -1.52 14.51 -7.14
CA CYS A 161 -2.20 13.58 -6.23
C CYS A 161 -2.15 14.11 -4.80
N ARG A 162 -3.31 14.03 -4.13
CA ARG A 162 -3.48 14.27 -2.69
C ARG A 162 -4.08 13.04 -2.05
N PHE A 163 -3.47 12.59 -0.97
CA PHE A 163 -4.04 11.52 -0.15
C PHE A 163 -4.98 12.07 0.92
N ALA A 164 -5.93 11.23 1.33
CA ALA A 164 -6.77 11.44 2.49
C ALA A 164 -7.09 10.10 3.15
N TYR A 165 -7.51 10.13 4.42
CA TYR A 165 -7.95 8.94 5.15
C TYR A 165 -9.19 9.22 5.99
N SER A 166 -9.91 8.15 6.33
CA SER A 166 -11.04 8.17 7.26
C SER A 166 -11.08 6.87 8.05
N LEU A 167 -11.56 6.92 9.29
CA LEU A 167 -11.84 5.74 10.10
C LEU A 167 -13.32 5.33 10.05
N ASP A 168 -14.20 6.21 9.58
CA ASP A 168 -15.66 5.99 9.53
C ASP A 168 -16.22 5.95 8.09
N GLY A 169 -15.36 6.16 7.08
CA GLY A 169 -15.76 6.21 5.68
C GLY A 169 -16.57 7.44 5.28
N LYS A 170 -16.78 8.38 6.19
CA LYS A 170 -17.61 9.58 5.99
C LYS A 170 -16.81 10.87 6.08
N ARG A 171 -15.98 11.00 7.11
CA ARG A 171 -15.17 12.20 7.37
C ARG A 171 -13.73 11.93 6.99
N TYR A 172 -13.32 12.45 5.84
CA TYR A 172 -11.96 12.32 5.33
C TYR A 172 -11.10 13.50 5.79
N LYS A 173 -9.88 13.19 6.21
CA LYS A 173 -8.82 14.15 6.54
C LYS A 173 -7.73 14.04 5.49
N ASP A 174 -7.26 15.17 4.97
CA ASP A 174 -6.10 15.21 4.08
C ASP A 174 -4.87 14.61 4.79
N ALA A 175 -4.05 13.88 4.06
CA ALA A 175 -2.96 13.09 4.58
C ALA A 175 -1.65 13.39 3.83
N GLY A 176 -0.77 14.12 4.51
CA GLY A 176 0.55 14.45 4.01
C GLY A 176 0.56 15.52 2.92
N ASP A 177 1.65 15.52 2.15
CA ASP A 177 1.91 16.53 1.15
C ASP A 177 1.36 16.10 -0.22
N VAL A 178 0.94 17.07 -1.02
CA VAL A 178 0.56 16.86 -2.42
C VAL A 178 1.81 16.61 -3.25
N PHE A 179 1.74 15.72 -4.23
CA PHE A 179 2.85 15.54 -5.14
C PHE A 179 2.44 15.54 -6.61
N ALA A 180 3.35 16.00 -7.46
CA ALA A 180 3.17 15.96 -8.90
C ALA A 180 3.38 14.54 -9.43
N LEU A 181 2.44 14.05 -10.24
CA LEU A 181 2.54 12.75 -10.88
C LEU A 181 3.63 12.78 -11.96
N ARG A 182 4.38 11.69 -12.05
CA ARG A 182 5.24 11.40 -13.19
C ARG A 182 4.83 10.07 -13.80
N GLN A 183 4.94 9.98 -15.10
CA GLN A 183 4.71 8.72 -15.80
C GLN A 183 5.68 7.63 -15.32
N GLY A 184 5.33 6.38 -15.54
CA GLY A 184 6.26 5.26 -15.45
C GLY A 184 7.20 5.23 -16.66
N LYS A 185 8.26 4.43 -16.60
CA LYS A 185 9.33 4.41 -17.61
C LYS A 185 8.84 4.10 -19.02
N TRP A 186 7.91 3.14 -19.15
CA TRP A 186 7.36 2.69 -20.44
C TRP A 186 5.85 2.82 -20.55
N ILE A 187 5.21 3.06 -19.44
CA ILE A 187 3.76 3.16 -19.30
C ILE A 187 3.43 4.35 -18.41
N GLY A 188 2.18 4.80 -18.41
CA GLY A 188 1.72 5.87 -17.53
C GLY A 188 1.90 5.55 -16.05
N ALA A 189 1.61 6.52 -15.19
CA ALA A 189 1.50 6.27 -13.77
C ALA A 189 0.41 5.22 -13.48
N LYS A 190 0.57 4.50 -12.38
CA LYS A 190 -0.36 3.47 -11.89
C LYS A 190 -0.75 3.77 -10.45
N MET A 191 -1.86 3.22 -10.02
CA MET A 191 -2.33 3.30 -8.64
C MET A 191 -2.74 1.92 -8.13
N GLY A 192 -2.71 1.73 -6.82
CA GLY A 192 -3.17 0.46 -6.24
C GLY A 192 -2.70 0.26 -4.81
N PHE A 193 -2.37 -0.98 -4.49
CA PHE A 193 -2.02 -1.42 -3.15
C PHE A 193 -0.53 -1.71 -3.00
N VAL A 194 -0.06 -1.52 -1.77
CA VAL A 194 1.26 -1.90 -1.28
C VAL A 194 1.10 -2.68 0.02
N SER A 195 1.83 -3.79 0.18
CA SER A 195 1.84 -4.58 1.42
C SER A 195 3.22 -5.20 1.62
N GLU A 196 4.02 -4.62 2.51
CA GLU A 196 5.44 -4.91 2.65
C GLU A 196 5.85 -5.15 4.10
N ARG A 197 6.99 -5.80 4.27
CA ARG A 197 7.68 -5.91 5.55
C ARG A 197 9.18 -5.67 5.38
N SER A 198 9.77 -4.90 6.28
CA SER A 198 11.22 -4.70 6.34
C SER A 198 11.92 -5.71 7.25
N ASN A 199 11.17 -6.61 7.88
CA ASN A 199 11.70 -7.69 8.71
C ASN A 199 11.24 -9.03 8.15
N THR A 200 12.18 -9.86 7.71
CA THR A 200 11.93 -11.19 7.12
C THR A 200 11.60 -12.26 8.15
N LYS A 201 11.74 -11.96 9.45
CA LYS A 201 11.46 -12.90 10.55
C LYS A 201 10.02 -12.74 11.05
N GLY A 202 9.46 -13.84 11.52
CA GLY A 202 8.12 -13.86 12.12
C GLY A 202 6.97 -14.01 11.12
N ASN A 203 5.75 -13.83 11.61
CA ASN A 203 4.54 -13.99 10.84
C ASN A 203 4.33 -12.81 9.89
N ARG A 204 3.73 -13.08 8.73
CA ARG A 204 3.30 -12.04 7.82
C ARG A 204 2.05 -11.35 8.35
N GLY A 205 2.02 -10.03 8.24
CA GLY A 205 0.79 -9.25 8.28
C GLY A 205 0.09 -9.29 6.92
N TRP A 206 -1.05 -8.62 6.82
CA TRP A 206 -1.80 -8.56 5.56
C TRP A 206 -2.72 -7.34 5.51
N ILE A 207 -3.12 -7.00 4.31
CA ILE A 207 -4.28 -6.15 4.02
C ILE A 207 -5.43 -7.06 3.61
N ASP A 208 -6.62 -6.84 4.14
CA ASP A 208 -7.87 -7.28 3.57
C ASP A 208 -8.55 -6.06 2.95
N ALA A 209 -8.50 -5.94 1.62
CA ALA A 209 -9.19 -4.89 0.88
C ALA A 209 -10.62 -5.34 0.58
N ASP A 210 -11.59 -4.65 1.17
CA ASP A 210 -13.02 -4.91 1.00
C ASP A 210 -13.48 -4.43 -0.40
N TRP A 211 -13.04 -3.24 -0.78
CA TRP A 211 -13.29 -2.70 -2.11
C TRP A 211 -12.30 -1.60 -2.50
N PHE A 212 -12.23 -1.36 -3.81
CA PHE A 212 -11.51 -0.24 -4.42
C PHE A 212 -12.42 0.43 -5.45
N ARG A 213 -12.84 1.65 -5.21
CA ARG A 213 -13.83 2.38 -6.02
C ARG A 213 -13.23 3.64 -6.59
N VAL A 214 -13.58 3.93 -7.84
CA VAL A 214 -13.18 5.15 -8.55
C VAL A 214 -14.43 5.96 -8.88
N SER A 215 -14.35 7.27 -8.70
CA SER A 215 -15.36 8.25 -9.10
C SER A 215 -14.70 9.42 -9.83
N HIS A 216 -15.45 10.05 -10.69
CA HIS A 216 -15.06 11.21 -11.49
C HIS A 216 -15.79 12.46 -10.99
#